data_5435e5ef6436dbd61be114759c481028
#
_entry.id   5435e5ef6436dbd61be114759c481028
#
_cell.length_a   1.000
_cell.length_b   1.000
_cell.length_c   1.000
_cell.angle_alpha   90.00
_cell.angle_beta   90.00
_cell.angle_gamma   90.00
#
_symmetry.space_group_name_H-M   'P 1'
#
loop_
_entity.id
_entity.type
_entity.pdbx_description
1 polymer ?
#
loop_
_entity_poly.entity_id
_entity_poly.type
_entity_poly.pdbx_seq_one_letter_code
_entity_poly.pdbx_strand_id
1 'polypeptide(L)'
;MFQIEREANAIAKATRRGKGNIIITSSDVASALAMAGVMDGAGIDDTGNTFVGTLNGRYRVYVDPYFSSAAANFFVVGYKGSSAYDAGMFYCPYVPLQMVRAVGENSFQPKIGFKTRYGIINNPFARPDQGTSTAFTG
;
A
#
# COMPACT_ATOMS: atom_id res chain seq x y z
N MET A 1 -1.65 20.36 4.93
CA MET A 1 -1.36 19.86 6.29
C MET A 1 -2.60 19.37 7.02
N PHE A 2 -3.61 20.19 7.27
CA PHE A 2 -4.81 19.78 8.01
C PHE A 2 -5.51 18.54 7.42
N GLN A 3 -5.61 18.46 6.10
CA GLN A 3 -6.26 17.32 5.45
C GLN A 3 -5.48 16.01 5.62
N ILE A 4 -4.14 16.07 5.54
CA ILE A 4 -3.27 14.91 5.81
C ILE A 4 -3.49 14.40 7.24
N GLU A 5 -3.53 15.29 8.20
CA GLU A 5 -3.76 14.96 9.60
C GLU A 5 -5.17 14.39 9.83
N ARG A 6 -6.15 14.92 9.13
CA ARG A 6 -7.54 14.43 9.17
C ARG A 6 -7.63 12.99 8.63
N GLU A 7 -7.00 12.70 7.51
CA GLU A 7 -6.99 11.34 6.93
C GLU A 7 -6.21 10.36 7.83
N ALA A 8 -5.09 10.78 8.40
CA ALA A 8 -4.36 9.96 9.35
C ALA A 8 -5.18 9.64 10.61
N ASN A 9 -5.97 10.58 11.10
CA ASN A 9 -6.88 10.36 12.21
C ASN A 9 -8.08 9.46 11.83
N ALA A 10 -8.55 9.54 10.58
CA ALA A 10 -9.61 8.67 10.09
C ALA A 10 -9.18 7.19 10.12
N ILE A 11 -7.93 6.91 9.71
CA ILE A 11 -7.34 5.57 9.82
C ILE A 11 -7.32 5.09 11.27
N ALA A 12 -6.88 5.94 12.20
CA ALA A 12 -6.84 5.58 13.62
C ALA A 12 -8.24 5.27 14.19
N LYS A 13 -9.26 6.03 13.77
CA LYS A 13 -10.64 5.81 14.18
C LYS A 13 -11.22 4.51 13.61
N ALA A 14 -10.94 4.22 12.35
CA ALA A 14 -11.47 3.04 11.67
C ALA A 14 -10.79 1.75 12.14
N THR A 15 -9.46 1.75 12.22
CA THR A 15 -8.69 0.54 12.53
C THR A 15 -8.43 0.34 14.03
N ARG A 16 -8.42 1.42 14.82
CA ARG A 16 -8.05 1.44 16.24
C ARG A 16 -6.67 0.82 16.54
N ARG A 17 -5.81 0.71 15.53
CA ARG A 17 -4.46 0.12 15.66
C ARG A 17 -3.38 1.17 15.72
N GLY A 18 -3.57 2.29 15.04
CA GLY A 18 -2.60 3.36 15.01
C GLY A 18 -2.98 4.44 14.00
N LYS A 19 -2.33 5.57 14.14
CA LYS A 19 -2.49 6.71 13.25
C LYS A 19 -1.63 6.51 12.01
N GLY A 20 -2.06 7.03 10.87
CA GLY A 20 -1.27 7.02 9.64
C GLY A 20 0.15 7.54 9.88
N ASN A 21 1.15 6.88 9.31
CA ASN A 21 2.57 7.21 9.48
C ASN A 21 3.37 7.22 8.17
N ILE A 22 2.73 6.86 7.07
CA ILE A 22 3.32 6.87 5.73
C ILE A 22 2.46 7.75 4.84
N ILE A 23 3.12 8.54 3.99
CA ILE A 23 2.49 9.33 2.95
C ILE A 23 3.15 8.97 1.63
N ILE A 24 2.32 8.68 0.62
CA ILE A 24 2.76 8.50 -0.76
C ILE A 24 2.16 9.65 -1.55
N THR A 25 2.98 10.37 -2.28
CA THR A 25 2.56 11.57 -3.02
C THR A 25 3.10 11.59 -4.44
N SER A 26 2.50 12.43 -5.29
CA SER A 26 3.11 12.83 -6.56
C SER A 26 4.31 13.75 -6.33
N SER A 27 5.20 13.87 -7.33
CA SER A 27 6.38 14.74 -7.28
C SER A 27 6.05 16.20 -6.99
N ASP A 28 4.98 16.71 -7.57
CA ASP A 28 4.55 18.11 -7.42
C ASP A 28 4.09 18.41 -5.99
N VAL A 29 3.34 17.50 -5.39
CA VAL A 29 2.91 17.64 -3.99
C VAL A 29 4.09 17.55 -3.04
N ALA A 30 5.06 16.66 -3.30
CA ALA A 30 6.27 16.56 -2.50
C ALA A 30 7.10 17.84 -2.59
N SER A 31 7.25 18.42 -3.79
CA SER A 31 7.94 19.70 -4.00
C SER A 31 7.24 20.84 -3.27
N ALA A 32 5.91 20.89 -3.34
CA ALA A 32 5.14 21.90 -2.63
C ALA A 32 5.29 21.79 -1.09
N LEU A 33 5.34 20.56 -0.56
CA LEU A 33 5.56 20.33 0.87
C LEU A 33 7.00 20.72 1.29
N ALA A 34 7.98 20.47 0.45
CA ALA A 34 9.37 20.87 0.69
C ALA A 34 9.52 22.40 0.68
N MET A 35 8.89 23.08 -0.30
CA MET A 35 8.90 24.54 -0.38
C MET A 35 8.17 25.21 0.80
N ALA A 36 7.18 24.55 1.36
CA ALA A 36 6.49 25.06 2.56
C ALA A 36 7.33 24.95 3.83
N GLY A 37 8.55 24.41 3.76
CA GLY A 37 9.46 24.29 4.90
C GLY A 37 8.99 23.34 6.00
N VAL A 38 8.10 22.42 5.68
CA VAL A 38 7.46 21.52 6.65
C VAL A 38 8.09 20.14 6.63
N MET A 39 8.94 19.87 5.66
CA MET A 39 9.66 18.61 5.53
C MET A 39 11.06 18.70 6.13
N ASP A 40 11.34 17.78 7.04
CA ASP A 40 12.67 17.52 7.56
C ASP A 40 13.32 16.42 6.70
N GLY A 41 14.34 16.75 5.94
CA GLY A 41 15.08 15.77 5.15
C GLY A 41 15.84 16.38 3.97
N ALA A 42 16.74 15.59 3.42
CA ALA A 42 17.45 15.92 2.20
C ALA A 42 16.44 16.10 1.06
N GLY A 43 16.68 17.13 0.25
CA GLY A 43 15.81 17.47 -0.88
C GLY A 43 15.50 16.28 -1.77
N ILE A 44 14.51 16.46 -2.61
CA ILE A 44 14.06 15.46 -3.58
C ILE A 44 15.28 15.01 -4.39
N ASP A 45 15.71 13.77 -4.16
CA ASP A 45 16.76 13.15 -4.94
C ASP A 45 16.13 12.54 -6.18
N ASP A 46 16.39 13.15 -7.33
CA ASP A 46 15.86 12.77 -8.64
C ASP A 46 16.41 11.41 -9.13
N THR A 47 17.32 10.79 -8.40
CA THR A 47 18.08 9.62 -8.83
C THR A 47 17.52 8.28 -8.34
N GLY A 48 16.21 8.15 -8.17
CA GLY A 48 15.56 6.87 -7.92
C GLY A 48 15.31 6.54 -6.45
N ASN A 49 15.62 7.42 -5.53
CA ASN A 49 15.24 7.27 -4.15
C ASN A 49 13.80 7.77 -3.93
N THR A 50 12.89 6.87 -3.68
CA THR A 50 11.47 7.19 -3.46
C THR A 50 11.20 7.85 -2.10
N PHE A 51 12.14 7.71 -1.16
CA PHE A 51 12.02 8.34 0.16
C PHE A 51 12.57 9.77 0.12
N VAL A 52 11.73 10.74 0.41
CA VAL A 52 12.08 12.17 0.31
C VAL A 52 12.39 12.80 1.66
N GLY A 53 11.78 12.30 2.72
CA GLY A 53 11.99 12.85 4.05
C GLY A 53 10.84 12.56 5.01
N THR A 54 10.87 13.23 6.15
CA THR A 54 9.83 13.14 7.16
C THR A 54 9.07 14.46 7.27
N LEU A 55 7.76 14.38 7.39
CA LEU A 55 6.89 15.51 7.60
C LEU A 55 6.57 15.61 9.11
N ASN A 56 6.92 16.74 9.72
CA ASN A 56 6.76 16.98 11.16
C ASN A 56 7.38 15.88 12.06
N GLY A 57 8.47 15.25 11.63
CA GLY A 57 9.10 14.16 12.37
C GLY A 57 8.22 12.92 12.60
N ARG A 58 7.04 12.84 11.98
CA ARG A 58 6.07 11.77 12.20
C ARG A 58 5.77 10.96 10.96
N TYR A 59 5.54 11.62 9.83
CA TYR A 59 5.14 10.96 8.58
C TYR A 59 6.34 10.76 7.68
N ARG A 60 6.54 9.54 7.20
CA ARG A 60 7.51 9.25 6.16
C ARG A 60 6.90 9.53 4.80
N VAL A 61 7.52 10.39 4.03
CA VAL A 61 7.04 10.80 2.70
C VAL A 61 7.79 10.05 1.62
N TYR A 62 7.04 9.41 0.74
CA TYR A 62 7.53 8.70 -0.43
C TYR A 62 6.94 9.32 -1.69
N VAL A 63 7.74 9.45 -2.73
CA VAL A 63 7.30 9.94 -4.04
C VAL A 63 7.09 8.77 -4.98
N ASP A 64 5.99 8.79 -5.71
CA ASP A 64 5.73 7.86 -6.80
C ASP A 64 6.28 8.46 -8.13
N PRO A 65 7.38 7.91 -8.67
CA PRO A 65 7.99 8.42 -9.90
C PRO A 65 7.25 7.96 -11.17
N TYR A 66 6.38 6.96 -11.06
CA TYR A 66 5.71 6.35 -12.21
C TYR A 66 4.40 7.04 -12.59
N PHE A 67 3.93 7.92 -11.75
CA PHE A 67 2.69 8.62 -12.02
C PHE A 67 2.92 9.78 -12.99
N SER A 68 2.49 9.58 -14.23
CA SER A 68 2.77 10.51 -15.34
C SER A 68 1.65 11.51 -15.65
N SER A 69 0.52 11.46 -14.92
CA SER A 69 -0.58 12.37 -15.16
C SER A 69 -0.36 13.71 -14.46
N ALA A 70 0.05 14.71 -15.21
CA ALA A 70 0.20 16.08 -14.73
C ALA A 70 -1.13 16.72 -14.21
N ALA A 71 -2.26 16.06 -14.43
CA ALA A 71 -3.57 16.57 -14.08
C ALA A 71 -4.09 16.11 -12.71
N ALA A 72 -3.45 15.18 -12.04
CA ALA A 72 -3.94 14.64 -10.78
C ALA A 72 -2.86 14.67 -9.70
N ASN A 73 -2.79 15.76 -8.97
CA ASN A 73 -2.02 15.82 -7.75
C ASN A 73 -2.72 15.02 -6.65
N PHE A 74 -2.07 14.01 -6.11
CA PHE A 74 -2.63 13.16 -5.06
C PHE A 74 -1.67 12.98 -3.90
N PHE A 75 -2.22 12.67 -2.77
CA PHE A 75 -1.51 12.10 -1.64
C PHE A 75 -2.33 10.96 -1.04
N VAL A 76 -1.66 9.92 -0.61
CA VAL A 76 -2.26 8.77 0.07
C VAL A 76 -1.61 8.64 1.43
N VAL A 77 -2.43 8.58 2.47
CA VAL A 77 -1.97 8.36 3.83
C VAL A 77 -2.18 6.91 4.20
N GLY A 78 -1.14 6.25 4.67
CA GLY A 78 -1.16 4.86 5.08
C GLY A 78 -0.65 4.67 6.50
N TYR A 79 -1.00 3.52 7.08
CA TYR A 79 -0.47 3.06 8.35
C TYR A 79 0.37 1.80 8.14
N LYS A 80 1.59 1.82 8.65
CA LYS A 80 2.45 0.65 8.74
C LYS A 80 2.85 0.42 10.19
N GLY A 81 2.36 -0.68 10.76
CA GLY A 81 2.74 -1.11 12.08
C GLY A 81 4.09 -1.81 12.10
N SER A 82 4.65 -2.00 13.29
CA SER A 82 5.88 -2.75 13.52
C SER A 82 5.64 -4.27 13.55
N SER A 83 4.43 -4.70 13.86
CA SER A 83 4.04 -6.10 13.93
C SER A 83 3.52 -6.60 12.58
N ALA A 84 3.85 -7.84 12.21
CA ALA A 84 3.29 -8.50 11.04
C ALA A 84 1.76 -8.66 11.09
N TYR A 85 1.19 -8.68 12.29
CA TYR A 85 -0.26 -8.82 12.51
C TYR A 85 -1.02 -7.50 12.36
N ASP A 86 -0.35 -6.39 12.17
CA ASP A 86 -0.97 -5.10 11.90
C ASP A 86 -1.37 -4.91 10.43
N ALA A 87 -1.01 -5.85 9.56
CA ALA A 87 -1.43 -5.82 8.17
C ALA A 87 -2.95 -6.01 8.05
N GLY A 88 -3.55 -5.34 7.07
CA GLY A 88 -4.98 -5.45 6.80
C GLY A 88 -5.38 -6.72 6.05
N MET A 89 -4.44 -7.41 5.42
CA MET A 89 -4.66 -8.60 4.63
C MET A 89 -3.62 -9.67 4.99
N PHE A 90 -4.08 -10.91 5.15
CA PHE A 90 -3.24 -12.04 5.46
C PHE A 90 -3.33 -13.07 4.34
N TYR A 91 -2.19 -13.42 3.79
CA TYR A 91 -2.03 -14.50 2.85
C TYR A 91 -1.52 -15.75 3.58
N CYS A 92 -2.31 -16.79 3.60
CA CYS A 92 -2.03 -18.04 4.32
C CYS A 92 -1.87 -19.17 3.30
N PRO A 93 -0.68 -19.47 2.80
CA PRO A 93 -0.46 -20.57 1.89
C PRO A 93 -0.54 -21.89 2.65
N TYR A 94 -1.47 -22.76 2.26
CA TYR A 94 -1.61 -24.10 2.80
C TYR A 94 -0.71 -25.08 2.06
N VAL A 95 -0.71 -25.01 0.72
CA VAL A 95 0.20 -25.76 -0.14
C VAL A 95 0.97 -24.74 -0.99
N PRO A 96 2.30 -24.73 -0.93
CA PRO A 96 3.09 -23.83 -1.75
C PRO A 96 2.89 -24.13 -3.23
N LEU A 97 3.32 -23.23 -4.09
CA LEU A 97 3.28 -23.42 -5.54
C LEU A 97 4.10 -24.67 -5.91
N GLN A 98 3.43 -25.68 -6.44
CA GLN A 98 4.04 -26.92 -6.87
C GLN A 98 3.91 -27.04 -8.38
N MET A 99 5.00 -27.40 -9.02
CA MET A 99 5.02 -27.78 -10.43
C MET A 99 4.84 -29.28 -10.55
N VAL A 100 3.90 -29.72 -11.38
CA VAL A 100 3.65 -31.11 -11.71
C VAL A 100 3.95 -31.29 -13.18
N ARG A 101 4.80 -32.28 -13.47
CA ARG A 101 5.11 -32.68 -14.84
C ARG A 101 4.44 -34.03 -15.10
N ALA A 102 3.79 -34.12 -16.23
CA ALA A 102 3.18 -35.36 -16.71
C ALA A 102 3.38 -35.50 -18.22
N VAL A 103 3.43 -36.74 -18.70
CA VAL A 103 3.46 -37.01 -20.13
C VAL A 103 2.02 -37.39 -20.55
N GLY A 104 1.55 -36.81 -21.64
CA GLY A 104 0.23 -37.09 -22.17
C GLY A 104 0.12 -38.55 -22.68
N GLU A 105 -0.91 -39.27 -22.24
CA GLU A 105 -1.10 -40.66 -22.53
C GLU A 105 -1.27 -40.97 -24.02
N ASN A 106 -1.88 -40.05 -24.78
CA ASN A 106 -2.17 -40.23 -26.20
C ASN A 106 -1.26 -39.46 -27.15
N SER A 107 -0.43 -38.54 -26.65
CA SER A 107 0.34 -37.62 -27.50
C SER A 107 1.83 -37.59 -27.20
N PHE A 108 2.30 -38.27 -26.16
CA PHE A 108 3.68 -38.20 -25.63
C PHE A 108 4.21 -36.79 -25.40
N GLN A 109 3.34 -35.80 -25.42
CA GLN A 109 3.72 -34.41 -25.20
C GLN A 109 3.87 -34.13 -23.68
N PRO A 110 4.93 -33.41 -23.28
CA PRO A 110 5.10 -33.03 -21.90
C PRO A 110 4.02 -32.02 -21.51
N LYS A 111 3.31 -32.29 -20.42
CA LYS A 111 2.34 -31.39 -19.80
C LYS A 111 2.92 -30.87 -18.49
N ILE A 112 2.89 -29.55 -18.31
CA ILE A 112 3.32 -28.91 -17.08
C ILE A 112 2.10 -28.23 -16.44
N GLY A 113 1.83 -28.58 -15.19
CA GLY A 113 0.78 -27.98 -14.39
C GLY A 113 1.34 -27.33 -13.15
N PHE A 114 0.80 -26.18 -12.78
CA PHE A 114 1.08 -25.54 -11.51
C PHE A 114 -0.14 -25.62 -10.61
N LYS A 115 0.04 -26.03 -9.36
CA LYS A 115 -1.02 -26.05 -8.37
C LYS A 115 -0.58 -25.37 -7.09
N THR A 116 -1.51 -24.68 -6.46
CA THR A 116 -1.35 -24.11 -5.13
C THR A 116 -2.69 -24.15 -4.39
N ARG A 117 -2.62 -24.14 -3.08
CA ARG A 117 -3.79 -23.94 -2.21
C ARG A 117 -3.46 -22.87 -1.19
N TYR A 118 -4.29 -21.86 -1.12
CA TYR A 118 -4.10 -20.75 -0.21
C TYR A 118 -5.42 -20.22 0.33
N GLY A 119 -5.36 -19.60 1.47
CA GLY A 119 -6.43 -18.79 2.02
C GLY A 119 -6.02 -17.33 2.04
N ILE A 120 -6.92 -16.45 1.73
CA ILE A 120 -6.74 -15.01 1.91
C ILE A 120 -7.85 -14.54 2.85
N ILE A 121 -7.45 -13.81 3.87
CA ILE A 121 -8.38 -13.17 4.80
C ILE A 121 -7.98 -11.71 5.00
N ASN A 122 -8.95 -10.83 5.02
CA ASN A 122 -8.72 -9.44 5.37
C ASN A 122 -9.25 -9.15 6.77
N ASN A 123 -8.78 -8.05 7.33
CA ASN A 123 -9.29 -7.59 8.62
C ASN A 123 -10.73 -7.06 8.45
N PRO A 124 -11.74 -7.71 9.06
CA PRO A 124 -13.13 -7.29 8.92
C PRO A 124 -13.42 -5.91 9.54
N PHE A 125 -12.54 -5.43 10.44
CA PHE A 125 -12.65 -4.13 11.07
C PHE A 125 -12.03 -2.98 10.25
N ALA A 126 -11.30 -3.30 9.19
CA ALA A 126 -10.74 -2.32 8.25
C ALA A 126 -11.74 -1.95 7.14
N ARG A 127 -13.02 -1.81 7.47
CA ARG A 127 -13.99 -1.28 6.52
C ARG A 127 -13.67 0.19 6.29
N PRO A 128 -13.55 0.63 5.03
CA PRO A 128 -13.67 2.04 4.72
C PRO A 128 -15.14 2.42 5.00
N ASP A 129 -15.40 2.93 6.18
CA ASP A 129 -16.68 3.55 6.50
C ASP A 129 -16.72 4.92 5.81
N GLN A 130 -16.93 4.89 4.54
CA GLN A 130 -17.13 6.08 3.74
C GLN A 130 -18.25 5.84 2.74
N GLY A 131 -19.46 6.04 3.19
CA GLY A 131 -20.60 6.63 2.47
C GLY A 131 -20.89 6.27 1.01
N THR A 132 -20.22 5.32 0.43
CA THR A 132 -20.58 4.69 -0.83
C THR A 132 -20.81 3.23 -0.55
N SER A 133 -22.08 2.87 -0.43
CA SER A 133 -22.55 1.51 -0.32
C SER A 133 -22.18 0.71 -1.55
N THR A 134 -20.98 0.19 -1.59
CA THR A 134 -20.73 -1.05 -2.29
C THR A 134 -20.73 -2.11 -1.22
N ALA A 135 -21.92 -2.62 -0.94
CA ALA A 135 -22.09 -3.83 -0.19
C ALA A 135 -21.17 -4.90 -0.79
N PHE A 136 -20.19 -5.31 -0.04
CA PHE A 136 -19.49 -6.54 -0.32
C PHE A 136 -20.48 -7.67 0.01
N THR A 137 -21.30 -8.04 -0.94
CA THR A 137 -22.04 -9.28 -0.92
C THR A 137 -21.05 -10.38 -1.31
N GLY A 138 -20.47 -11.02 -0.31
CA GLY A 138 -19.71 -12.25 -0.45
C GLY A 138 -20.62 -13.44 -0.39
#